data_8a25a19784f4e3799c0d64c49865a97f
#
_entry.id   8a25a19784f4e3799c0d64c49865a97f
#
_cell.length_a   1.000
_cell.length_b   1.000
_cell.length_c   1.000
_cell.angle_alpha   90.00
_cell.angle_beta   90.00
_cell.angle_gamma   90.00
#
_symmetry.space_group_name_H-M   'P 1'
#
loop_
_entity.id
_entity.type
_entity.pdbx_description
1 polymer ?
#
loop_
_entity_poly.entity_id
_entity_poly.type
_entity_poly.pdbx_seq_one_letter_code
_entity_poly.pdbx_strand_id
1 'polypeptide(L)'
;MMKPHNLFQFLAVCSLTVSVASAQAGAVDALKQFNNDADGISGSFTQTVQSKKKTQTAHGTFKILRPGLFKWEYTSPCKQTIVGDGQTVWLYDVDLAQVTKSSQDQAIGGSPAAILSNKTALESSYTLKEDGSSNGIDYVLATPKRNNAGYQYIRIGFKGGNLAAMQLKDSFGNQTSISFGGLNTNPQLSRGAFKFTPPKGVDVLSN
;
A
#
# COMPACT_ATOMS: atom_id res chain seq x y z
N MET A 1 -75.45 -45.85 -8.84
CA MET A 1 -74.11 -46.39 -8.88
C MET A 1 -73.15 -45.19 -9.14
N MET A 2 -72.74 -44.51 -8.07
CA MET A 2 -71.94 -43.25 -8.14
C MET A 2 -70.51 -43.58 -7.82
N LYS A 3 -69.57 -43.17 -8.72
CA LYS A 3 -68.12 -43.23 -8.53
C LYS A 3 -67.62 -42.03 -7.76
N PRO A 4 -66.71 -42.16 -6.80
CA PRO A 4 -66.09 -41.01 -6.12
C PRO A 4 -64.96 -40.43 -6.95
N HIS A 5 -64.93 -39.09 -7.01
CA HIS A 5 -63.84 -38.31 -7.61
C HIS A 5 -62.71 -38.10 -6.56
N ASN A 6 -61.54 -38.56 -6.87
CA ASN A 6 -60.32 -38.28 -6.09
C ASN A 6 -59.81 -36.87 -6.43
N LEU A 7 -59.86 -36.01 -5.42
CA LEU A 7 -59.31 -34.66 -5.47
C LEU A 7 -57.83 -34.74 -5.01
N PHE A 8 -56.87 -34.70 -5.96
CA PHE A 8 -55.47 -34.58 -5.66
C PHE A 8 -55.14 -33.10 -5.38
N GLN A 9 -54.88 -32.80 -4.10
CA GLN A 9 -54.33 -31.49 -3.70
C GLN A 9 -52.83 -31.48 -3.96
N PHE A 10 -52.38 -30.66 -4.93
CA PHE A 10 -50.97 -30.33 -5.13
C PHE A 10 -50.57 -29.29 -4.09
N LEU A 11 -49.78 -29.68 -3.07
CA LEU A 11 -49.07 -28.75 -2.20
C LEU A 11 -47.84 -28.21 -2.95
N ALA A 12 -47.91 -26.97 -3.41
CA ALA A 12 -46.71 -26.26 -3.94
C ALA A 12 -45.88 -25.77 -2.77
N VAL A 13 -44.76 -26.44 -2.50
CA VAL A 13 -43.76 -25.99 -1.53
C VAL A 13 -42.91 -24.91 -2.22
N CYS A 14 -43.21 -23.65 -1.90
CA CYS A 14 -42.41 -22.52 -2.31
C CYS A 14 -41.15 -22.46 -1.45
N SER A 15 -40.01 -23.01 -1.95
CA SER A 15 -38.72 -22.89 -1.28
C SER A 15 -38.20 -21.46 -1.45
N LEU A 16 -38.29 -20.63 -0.41
CA LEU A 16 -37.64 -19.35 -0.33
C LEU A 16 -36.13 -19.59 -0.18
N THR A 17 -35.35 -19.45 -1.26
CA THR A 17 -33.91 -19.38 -1.20
C THR A 17 -33.51 -18.00 -0.68
N VAL A 18 -33.19 -17.91 0.61
CA VAL A 18 -32.55 -16.71 1.19
C VAL A 18 -31.11 -16.66 0.68
N SER A 19 -30.86 -15.82 -0.33
CA SER A 19 -29.51 -15.49 -0.74
C SER A 19 -28.85 -14.66 0.38
N VAL A 20 -27.99 -15.30 1.17
CA VAL A 20 -27.14 -14.60 2.12
C VAL A 20 -26.09 -13.84 1.29
N ALA A 21 -26.30 -12.55 1.05
CA ALA A 21 -25.28 -11.68 0.54
C ALA A 21 -24.17 -11.61 1.60
N SER A 22 -23.03 -12.26 1.34
CA SER A 22 -21.82 -12.10 2.15
C SER A 22 -21.45 -10.62 2.06
N ALA A 23 -21.60 -9.88 3.14
CA ALA A 23 -21.04 -8.54 3.25
C ALA A 23 -19.51 -8.71 3.13
N GLN A 24 -18.96 -8.44 1.97
CA GLN A 24 -17.53 -8.45 1.77
C GLN A 24 -16.98 -7.23 2.52
N ALA A 25 -16.05 -7.46 3.46
CA ALA A 25 -15.40 -6.38 4.17
C ALA A 25 -14.80 -5.41 3.14
N GLY A 26 -15.08 -4.12 3.29
CA GLY A 26 -14.63 -3.10 2.35
C GLY A 26 -13.11 -2.93 2.39
N ALA A 27 -12.57 -2.21 1.44
CA ALA A 27 -11.13 -1.94 1.37
C ALA A 27 -10.63 -1.11 2.56
N VAL A 28 -11.48 -0.26 3.13
CA VAL A 28 -11.16 0.49 4.37
C VAL A 28 -10.99 -0.46 5.56
N ASP A 29 -11.84 -1.49 5.67
CA ASP A 29 -11.71 -2.50 6.72
C ASP A 29 -10.49 -3.39 6.48
N ALA A 30 -10.19 -3.74 5.21
CA ALA A 30 -8.97 -4.45 4.84
C ALA A 30 -7.70 -3.66 5.22
N LEU A 31 -7.70 -2.33 5.01
CA LEU A 31 -6.59 -1.45 5.43
C LEU A 31 -6.42 -1.46 6.95
N LYS A 32 -7.51 -1.35 7.71
CA LYS A 32 -7.46 -1.38 9.18
C LYS A 32 -6.94 -2.72 9.68
N GLN A 33 -7.45 -3.82 9.13
CA GLN A 33 -6.99 -5.16 9.48
C GLN A 33 -5.51 -5.34 9.15
N PHE A 34 -5.06 -4.97 7.94
CA PHE A 34 -3.67 -5.01 7.54
C PHE A 34 -2.78 -4.16 8.46
N ASN A 35 -3.25 -2.99 8.91
CA ASN A 35 -2.52 -2.17 9.87
C ASN A 35 -2.44 -2.81 11.26
N ASN A 36 -3.47 -3.52 11.70
CA ASN A 36 -3.47 -4.19 13.00
C ASN A 36 -2.60 -5.44 13.01
N ASP A 37 -2.65 -6.24 11.94
CA ASP A 37 -2.08 -7.60 11.91
C ASP A 37 -0.61 -7.62 11.47
N ALA A 38 -0.15 -6.62 10.69
CA ALA A 38 1.18 -6.61 10.11
C ALA A 38 2.10 -5.59 10.79
N ASP A 39 2.90 -6.03 11.76
CA ASP A 39 3.99 -5.22 12.32
C ASP A 39 5.22 -5.21 11.42
N GLY A 40 5.52 -6.33 10.79
CA GLY A 40 6.56 -6.49 9.79
C GLY A 40 5.97 -6.80 8.41
N ILE A 41 6.56 -6.25 7.36
CA ILE A 41 6.15 -6.50 5.97
C ILE A 41 7.39 -6.56 5.11
N SER A 42 7.42 -7.51 4.17
CA SER A 42 8.43 -7.54 3.12
C SER A 42 7.86 -8.04 1.81
N GLY A 43 8.51 -7.72 0.71
CA GLY A 43 8.08 -8.15 -0.62
C GLY A 43 8.90 -7.53 -1.73
N SER A 44 8.42 -7.70 -2.94
CA SER A 44 8.91 -7.03 -4.14
C SER A 44 7.91 -5.98 -4.62
N PHE A 45 8.37 -5.06 -5.45
CA PHE A 45 7.52 -4.07 -6.08
C PHE A 45 7.91 -3.83 -7.54
N THR A 46 6.92 -3.46 -8.33
CA THR A 46 7.09 -2.79 -9.62
C THR A 46 6.46 -1.42 -9.52
N GLN A 47 7.24 -0.38 -9.74
CA GLN A 47 6.79 1.01 -9.67
C GLN A 47 6.85 1.63 -11.06
N THR A 48 5.77 2.29 -11.46
CA THR A 48 5.72 3.11 -12.68
C THR A 48 5.38 4.55 -12.29
N VAL A 49 6.25 5.47 -12.68
CA VAL A 49 6.04 6.91 -12.52
C VAL A 49 5.72 7.50 -13.88
N GLN A 50 4.55 8.10 -13.99
CA GLN A 50 4.09 8.81 -15.18
C GLN A 50 4.08 10.31 -14.92
N SER A 51 4.87 11.04 -15.68
CA SER A 51 4.87 12.50 -15.75
C SER A 51 4.33 12.98 -17.11
N LYS A 52 4.16 14.30 -17.27
CA LYS A 52 3.74 14.88 -18.57
C LYS A 52 4.66 14.52 -19.73
N LYS A 53 5.94 14.25 -19.47
CA LYS A 53 6.97 14.06 -20.51
C LYS A 53 7.50 12.63 -20.60
N LYS A 54 7.35 11.81 -19.55
CA LYS A 54 8.07 10.55 -19.44
C LYS A 54 7.32 9.55 -18.57
N THR A 55 7.35 8.29 -18.97
CA THR A 55 6.98 7.15 -18.13
C THR A 55 8.24 6.36 -17.81
N GLN A 56 8.44 6.05 -16.54
CA GLN A 56 9.58 5.26 -16.04
C GLN A 56 9.08 4.12 -15.20
N THR A 57 9.62 2.93 -15.42
CA THR A 57 9.33 1.74 -14.61
C THR A 57 10.60 1.32 -13.89
N ALA A 58 10.44 1.00 -12.61
CA ALA A 58 11.49 0.51 -11.74
C ALA A 58 11.00 -0.72 -10.97
N HIS A 59 11.94 -1.57 -10.57
CA HIS A 59 11.68 -2.78 -9.81
C HIS A 59 12.57 -2.82 -8.57
N GLY A 60 12.10 -3.50 -7.53
CA GLY A 60 12.89 -3.60 -6.31
C GLY A 60 12.24 -4.47 -5.25
N THR A 61 12.81 -4.39 -4.06
CA THR A 61 12.33 -5.08 -2.87
C THR A 61 12.14 -4.09 -1.72
N PHE A 62 11.31 -4.46 -0.77
CA PHE A 62 11.10 -3.63 0.40
C PHE A 62 10.99 -4.46 1.67
N LYS A 63 11.34 -3.82 2.78
CA LYS A 63 11.12 -4.30 4.15
C LYS A 63 10.60 -3.15 4.98
N ILE A 64 9.62 -3.42 5.82
CA ILE A 64 9.03 -2.48 6.76
C ILE A 64 8.94 -3.17 8.11
N LEU A 65 9.32 -2.48 9.17
CA LEU A 65 9.09 -2.87 10.55
C LEU A 65 8.49 -1.66 11.28
N ARG A 66 7.24 -1.78 11.62
CA ARG A 66 6.48 -0.71 12.28
C ARG A 66 6.83 -0.58 13.76
N PRO A 67 6.81 0.62 14.32
CA PRO A 67 6.56 1.90 13.63
C PRO A 67 7.83 2.48 13.00
N GLY A 68 7.69 3.05 11.80
CA GLY A 68 8.63 4.00 11.22
C GLY A 68 9.90 3.43 10.59
N LEU A 69 10.19 2.12 10.68
CA LEU A 69 11.38 1.54 10.08
C LEU A 69 11.05 0.99 8.68
N PHE A 70 11.83 1.36 7.69
CA PHE A 70 11.68 0.82 6.34
C PHE A 70 12.99 0.80 5.57
N LYS A 71 13.08 -0.13 4.62
CA LYS A 71 14.13 -0.21 3.62
C LYS A 71 13.49 -0.50 2.27
N TRP A 72 13.76 0.35 1.28
CA TRP A 72 13.21 0.28 -0.07
C TRP A 72 14.37 0.27 -1.05
N GLU A 73 14.57 -0.83 -1.74
CA GLU A 73 15.75 -1.06 -2.58
C GLU A 73 15.32 -1.19 -4.04
N TYR A 74 15.67 -0.23 -4.88
CA TYR A 74 15.55 -0.33 -6.33
C TYR A 74 16.70 -1.16 -6.88
N THR A 75 16.37 -2.13 -7.72
CA THR A 75 17.33 -3.04 -8.35
C THR A 75 17.49 -2.78 -9.84
N SER A 76 16.49 -2.17 -10.47
CA SER A 76 16.53 -1.75 -11.88
C SER A 76 15.54 -0.60 -12.13
N PRO A 77 15.79 0.27 -13.16
CA PRO A 77 16.99 0.33 -13.99
C PRO A 77 18.21 0.87 -13.24
N CYS A 78 18.04 1.73 -12.22
CA CYS A 78 19.11 2.32 -11.41
C CYS A 78 19.09 1.73 -10.01
N LYS A 79 20.25 1.57 -9.40
CA LYS A 79 20.39 1.08 -8.03
C LYS A 79 20.26 2.23 -7.05
N GLN A 80 19.22 2.21 -6.24
CA GLN A 80 18.98 3.21 -5.21
C GLN A 80 18.45 2.53 -3.94
N THR A 81 18.85 3.01 -2.79
CA THR A 81 18.37 2.50 -1.50
C THR A 81 17.81 3.65 -0.68
N ILE A 82 16.59 3.47 -0.16
CA ILE A 82 15.98 4.41 0.78
C ILE A 82 15.79 3.67 2.10
N VAL A 83 16.33 4.24 3.19
CA VAL A 83 16.23 3.67 4.54
C VAL A 83 15.64 4.70 5.48
N GLY A 84 14.58 4.34 6.19
CA GLY A 84 14.06 5.06 7.34
C GLY A 84 14.45 4.31 8.61
N ASP A 85 15.22 4.96 9.49
CA ASP A 85 15.72 4.37 10.74
C ASP A 85 14.90 4.71 11.98
N GLY A 86 13.79 5.46 11.78
CA GLY A 86 12.88 5.95 12.80
C GLY A 86 13.09 7.44 13.14
N GLN A 87 14.18 8.04 12.69
CA GLN A 87 14.50 9.46 12.87
C GLN A 87 14.89 10.12 11.56
N THR A 88 15.72 9.44 10.76
CA THR A 88 16.29 9.92 9.52
C THR A 88 15.84 9.05 8.36
N VAL A 89 15.57 9.67 7.23
CA VAL A 89 15.47 9.01 5.93
C VAL A 89 16.76 9.26 5.17
N TRP A 90 17.40 8.17 4.81
CA TRP A 90 18.59 8.10 4.00
C TRP A 90 18.21 7.67 2.58
N LEU A 91 18.60 8.44 1.58
CA LEU A 91 18.48 8.07 0.17
C LEU A 91 19.88 7.96 -0.40
N TYR A 92 20.27 6.76 -0.78
CA TYR A 92 21.55 6.47 -1.40
C TYR A 92 21.36 6.15 -2.88
N ASP A 93 21.87 7.00 -3.74
CA ASP A 93 22.00 6.78 -5.17
C ASP A 93 23.38 6.20 -5.45
N VAL A 94 23.42 4.93 -5.89
CA VAL A 94 24.68 4.20 -6.11
C VAL A 94 25.42 4.74 -7.31
N ASP A 95 24.69 5.10 -8.37
CA ASP A 95 25.28 5.52 -9.65
C ASP A 95 25.89 6.91 -9.54
N LEU A 96 25.32 7.77 -8.67
CA LEU A 96 25.85 9.12 -8.39
C LEU A 96 26.85 9.13 -7.23
N ALA A 97 27.05 8.02 -6.53
CA ALA A 97 27.82 7.94 -5.28
C ALA A 97 27.42 9.04 -4.26
N GLN A 98 26.11 9.28 -4.13
CA GLN A 98 25.56 10.37 -3.32
C GLN A 98 24.53 9.85 -2.31
N VAL A 99 24.59 10.37 -1.10
CA VAL A 99 23.61 10.15 -0.04
C VAL A 99 22.93 11.45 0.30
N THR A 100 21.59 11.44 0.32
CA THR A 100 20.79 12.55 0.87
C THR A 100 20.15 12.08 2.17
N LYS A 101 20.19 12.91 3.21
CA LYS A 101 19.50 12.66 4.48
C LYS A 101 18.48 13.76 4.78
N SER A 102 17.34 13.37 5.31
CA SER A 102 16.29 14.29 5.77
C SER A 102 15.65 13.76 7.04
N SER A 103 14.95 14.61 7.80
CA SER A 103 14.19 14.10 8.94
C SER A 103 13.02 13.23 8.45
N GLN A 104 12.71 12.18 9.22
CA GLN A 104 11.63 11.26 8.84
C GLN A 104 10.25 11.92 8.88
N ASP A 105 10.04 12.89 9.78
CA ASP A 105 8.78 13.65 9.86
C ASP A 105 8.49 14.43 8.58
N GLN A 106 9.52 14.95 7.92
CA GLN A 106 9.40 15.63 6.63
C GLN A 106 9.19 14.63 5.48
N ALA A 107 9.74 13.42 5.60
CA ALA A 107 9.69 12.41 4.55
C ALA A 107 8.36 11.64 4.50
N ILE A 108 7.56 11.63 5.57
CA ILE A 108 6.26 10.91 5.64
C ILE A 108 5.30 11.35 4.52
N GLY A 109 5.36 12.61 4.10
CA GLY A 109 4.57 13.13 2.98
C GLY A 109 5.12 12.82 1.58
N GLY A 110 6.29 12.18 1.45
CA GLY A 110 7.02 12.08 0.17
C GLY A 110 7.34 10.66 -0.30
N SER A 111 7.10 9.61 0.49
CA SER A 111 7.50 8.25 0.14
C SER A 111 6.41 7.21 0.40
N PRO A 112 6.11 6.31 -0.56
CA PRO A 112 5.23 5.17 -0.34
C PRO A 112 5.65 4.30 0.85
N ALA A 113 6.95 4.09 1.04
CA ALA A 113 7.50 3.32 2.13
C ALA A 113 7.22 3.97 3.49
N ALA A 114 7.39 5.28 3.60
CA ALA A 114 7.11 6.02 4.83
C ALA A 114 5.61 5.96 5.20
N ILE A 115 4.72 6.06 4.21
CA ILE A 115 3.27 5.92 4.41
C ILE A 115 2.92 4.54 4.97
N LEU A 116 3.47 3.48 4.39
CA LEU A 116 3.21 2.09 4.81
C LEU A 116 3.88 1.74 6.16
N SER A 117 4.93 2.45 6.55
CA SER A 117 5.66 2.20 7.81
C SER A 117 4.97 2.73 9.06
N ASN A 118 3.93 3.56 8.91
CA ASN A 118 3.19 4.14 10.04
C ASN A 118 1.71 3.75 9.96
N LYS A 119 1.24 2.97 10.96
CA LYS A 119 -0.15 2.47 11.03
C LYS A 119 -1.21 3.58 11.05
N THR A 120 -0.91 4.71 11.70
CA THR A 120 -1.87 5.79 11.93
C THR A 120 -1.69 6.99 11.01
N ALA A 121 -0.60 7.06 10.23
CA ALA A 121 -0.28 8.22 9.40
C ALA A 121 -1.38 8.54 8.38
N LEU A 122 -1.97 7.52 7.77
CA LEU A 122 -3.08 7.71 6.83
C LEU A 122 -4.33 8.24 7.52
N GLU A 123 -4.77 7.62 8.61
CA GLU A 123 -5.99 8.03 9.31
C GLU A 123 -5.87 9.42 9.95
N SER A 124 -4.69 9.78 10.46
CA SER A 124 -4.46 11.09 11.06
C SER A 124 -4.44 12.22 10.04
N SER A 125 -3.87 11.99 8.86
CA SER A 125 -3.59 13.04 7.87
C SER A 125 -4.54 13.04 6.67
N TYR A 126 -5.29 11.93 6.45
CA TYR A 126 -6.16 11.74 5.30
C TYR A 126 -7.58 11.33 5.70
N THR A 127 -8.53 11.70 4.88
CA THR A 127 -9.89 11.16 4.91
C THR A 127 -9.91 9.91 4.04
N LEU A 128 -10.38 8.79 4.59
CA LEU A 128 -10.44 7.50 3.90
C LEU A 128 -11.86 7.23 3.39
N LYS A 129 -11.96 6.74 2.16
CA LYS A 129 -13.23 6.32 1.53
C LYS A 129 -13.01 5.06 0.70
N GLU A 130 -14.05 4.24 0.61
CA GLU A 130 -14.11 3.17 -0.40
C GLU A 130 -14.02 3.78 -1.81
N ASP A 131 -13.25 3.14 -2.69
CA ASP A 131 -13.03 3.64 -4.05
C ASP A 131 -13.24 2.54 -5.10
N GLY A 132 -14.19 1.65 -4.81
CA GLY A 132 -14.61 0.57 -5.67
C GLY A 132 -13.55 -0.49 -5.91
N SER A 133 -13.84 -1.36 -6.88
CA SER A 133 -13.02 -2.52 -7.24
C SER A 133 -12.61 -2.48 -8.70
N SER A 134 -11.41 -2.88 -9.01
CA SER A 134 -10.90 -3.04 -10.38
C SER A 134 -9.93 -4.22 -10.45
N ASN A 135 -10.12 -5.12 -11.41
CA ASN A 135 -9.29 -6.32 -11.62
C ASN A 135 -9.15 -7.19 -10.36
N GLY A 136 -10.21 -7.27 -9.54
CA GLY A 136 -10.22 -8.05 -8.30
C GLY A 136 -9.39 -7.42 -7.17
N ILE A 137 -9.09 -6.13 -7.26
CA ILE A 137 -8.45 -5.32 -6.23
C ILE A 137 -9.46 -4.30 -5.73
N ASP A 138 -9.72 -4.28 -4.44
CA ASP A 138 -10.59 -3.31 -3.76
C ASP A 138 -9.74 -2.14 -3.28
N TYR A 139 -10.20 -0.91 -3.52
CA TYR A 139 -9.40 0.28 -3.29
C TYR A 139 -9.95 1.19 -2.19
N VAL A 140 -9.02 1.72 -1.39
CA VAL A 140 -9.24 2.86 -0.48
C VAL A 140 -8.67 4.11 -1.12
N LEU A 141 -9.46 5.17 -1.21
CA LEU A 141 -9.00 6.51 -1.54
C LEU A 141 -8.72 7.28 -0.26
N ALA A 142 -7.50 7.76 -0.11
CA ALA A 142 -7.05 8.64 0.95
C ALA A 142 -6.84 10.05 0.40
N THR A 143 -7.67 10.99 0.84
CA THR A 143 -7.59 12.41 0.43
C THR A 143 -7.04 13.24 1.60
N PRO A 144 -6.03 14.10 1.38
CA PRO A 144 -5.45 14.91 2.45
C PRO A 144 -6.50 15.76 3.18
N LYS A 145 -6.39 15.85 4.49
CA LYS A 145 -7.21 16.77 5.32
C LYS A 145 -6.73 18.23 5.24
N ARG A 146 -5.47 18.46 4.79
CA ARG A 146 -4.84 19.77 4.65
C ARG A 146 -4.34 19.97 3.23
N ASN A 147 -4.40 21.21 2.74
CA ASN A 147 -4.06 21.55 1.33
C ASN A 147 -2.56 21.51 0.99
N ASN A 148 -1.66 21.38 1.96
CA ASN A 148 -0.21 21.38 1.76
C ASN A 148 0.41 19.97 1.87
N ALA A 149 -0.38 18.93 1.69
CA ALA A 149 0.14 17.58 1.59
C ALA A 149 0.93 17.38 0.27
N GLY A 150 1.98 16.58 0.30
CA GLY A 150 2.79 16.27 -0.89
C GLY A 150 2.02 15.56 -2.01
N TYR A 151 0.87 14.97 -1.69
CA TYR A 151 0.01 14.25 -2.63
C TYR A 151 -1.39 14.87 -2.71
N GLN A 152 -1.97 14.85 -3.91
CA GLN A 152 -3.38 15.19 -4.13
C GLN A 152 -4.29 14.05 -3.63
N TYR A 153 -3.87 12.80 -3.82
CA TYR A 153 -4.50 11.61 -3.27
C TYR A 153 -3.51 10.44 -3.19
N ILE A 154 -3.85 9.50 -2.35
CA ILE A 154 -3.24 8.18 -2.26
C ILE A 154 -4.36 7.15 -2.39
N ARG A 155 -4.16 6.15 -3.24
CA ARG A 155 -5.11 5.05 -3.45
C ARG A 155 -4.41 3.76 -3.10
N ILE A 156 -4.96 2.96 -2.19
CA ILE A 156 -4.35 1.72 -1.71
C ILE A 156 -5.27 0.57 -2.07
N GLY A 157 -4.74 -0.44 -2.72
CA GLY A 157 -5.48 -1.58 -3.24
C GLY A 157 -5.19 -2.87 -2.47
N PHE A 158 -6.25 -3.60 -2.14
CA PHE A 158 -6.21 -4.89 -1.46
C PHE A 158 -6.82 -5.98 -2.35
N LYS A 159 -6.20 -7.14 -2.38
CA LYS A 159 -6.70 -8.34 -3.05
C LYS A 159 -6.81 -9.46 -2.05
N GLY A 160 -8.03 -9.91 -1.77
CA GLY A 160 -8.26 -10.92 -0.74
C GLY A 160 -7.71 -10.52 0.64
N GLY A 161 -7.83 -9.24 1.02
CA GLY A 161 -7.32 -8.70 2.29
C GLY A 161 -5.82 -8.39 2.31
N ASN A 162 -5.06 -8.75 1.28
CA ASN A 162 -3.61 -8.49 1.20
C ASN A 162 -3.31 -7.23 0.38
N LEU A 163 -2.33 -6.45 0.81
CA LEU A 163 -1.84 -5.30 0.05
C LEU A 163 -1.37 -5.74 -1.34
N ALA A 164 -1.95 -5.15 -2.38
CA ALA A 164 -1.67 -5.53 -3.77
C ALA A 164 -1.17 -4.36 -4.61
N ALA A 165 -1.64 -3.15 -4.36
CA ALA A 165 -1.32 -1.99 -5.18
C ALA A 165 -1.31 -0.70 -4.36
N MET A 166 -0.62 0.32 -4.87
CA MET A 166 -0.68 1.68 -4.38
C MET A 166 -0.58 2.64 -5.56
N GLN A 167 -1.39 3.69 -5.55
CA GLN A 167 -1.32 4.77 -6.53
C GLN A 167 -1.24 6.09 -5.78
N LEU A 168 -0.37 6.98 -6.24
CA LEU A 168 -0.17 8.29 -5.65
C LEU A 168 -0.18 9.32 -6.77
N LYS A 169 -0.86 10.43 -6.54
CA LYS A 169 -0.79 11.59 -7.42
C LYS A 169 -0.20 12.74 -6.62
N ASP A 170 0.95 13.24 -7.07
CA ASP A 170 1.61 14.36 -6.41
C ASP A 170 0.98 15.72 -6.78
N SER A 171 1.41 16.77 -6.08
CA SER A 171 0.93 18.14 -6.32
C SER A 171 1.32 18.70 -7.68
N PHE A 172 2.33 18.12 -8.35
CA PHE A 172 2.78 18.49 -9.70
C PHE A 172 2.01 17.77 -10.81
N GLY A 173 1.14 16.81 -10.44
CA GLY A 173 0.34 16.01 -11.34
C GLY A 173 1.02 14.74 -11.86
N ASN A 174 2.19 14.37 -11.33
CA ASN A 174 2.79 13.08 -11.64
C ASN A 174 2.00 11.98 -10.93
N GLN A 175 1.89 10.83 -11.59
CA GLN A 175 1.22 9.66 -11.05
C GLN A 175 2.22 8.54 -10.85
N THR A 176 2.29 8.03 -9.62
CA THR A 176 3.07 6.84 -9.27
C THR A 176 2.11 5.68 -9.05
N SER A 177 2.34 4.57 -9.76
CA SER A 177 1.61 3.31 -9.57
C SER A 177 2.59 2.23 -9.12
N ILE A 178 2.24 1.51 -8.07
CA ILE A 178 3.05 0.45 -7.49
C ILE A 178 2.21 -0.82 -7.43
N SER A 179 2.76 -1.92 -7.92
CA SER A 179 2.24 -3.27 -7.74
C SER A 179 3.15 -4.01 -6.76
N PHE A 180 2.57 -4.67 -5.78
CA PHE A 180 3.30 -5.47 -4.79
C PHE A 180 3.25 -6.96 -5.14
N GLY A 181 4.37 -7.67 -4.91
CA GLY A 181 4.49 -9.11 -5.14
C GLY A 181 5.25 -9.80 -4.02
N GLY A 182 5.03 -11.12 -3.85
CA GLY A 182 5.73 -11.92 -2.85
C GLY A 182 5.58 -11.38 -1.41
N LEU A 183 4.40 -10.85 -1.09
CA LEU A 183 4.17 -10.21 0.20
C LEU A 183 4.27 -11.23 1.34
N ASN A 184 5.09 -10.90 2.35
CA ASN A 184 5.16 -11.56 3.64
C ASN A 184 4.78 -10.53 4.72
N THR A 185 3.72 -10.79 5.48
CA THR A 185 3.21 -9.91 6.54
C THR A 185 3.73 -10.25 7.93
N ASN A 186 4.57 -11.27 8.04
CA ASN A 186 5.23 -11.65 9.29
C ASN A 186 6.69 -12.08 9.06
N PRO A 187 7.53 -11.25 8.40
CA PRO A 187 8.94 -11.55 8.21
C PRO A 187 9.70 -11.41 9.54
N GLN A 188 10.69 -12.28 9.74
CA GLN A 188 11.59 -12.15 10.88
C GLN A 188 12.60 -11.01 10.63
N LEU A 189 12.26 -9.80 11.07
CA LEU A 189 13.07 -8.60 10.87
C LEU A 189 13.63 -8.11 12.20
N SER A 190 14.92 -7.79 12.21
CA SER A 190 15.55 -7.09 13.33
C SER A 190 15.65 -5.60 13.03
N ARG A 191 15.63 -4.75 14.06
CA ARG A 191 15.85 -3.30 13.90
C ARG A 191 17.21 -2.97 13.25
N GLY A 192 18.20 -3.85 13.39
CA GLY A 192 19.51 -3.72 12.74
C GLY A 192 19.46 -3.71 11.22
N ALA A 193 18.45 -4.34 10.61
CA ALA A 193 18.28 -4.35 9.15
C ALA A 193 17.92 -2.97 8.56
N PHE A 194 17.55 -2.00 9.41
CA PHE A 194 17.14 -0.65 9.04
C PHE A 194 18.18 0.43 9.41
N LYS A 195 19.39 0.01 9.80
CA LYS A 195 20.51 0.92 9.98
C LYS A 195 21.19 1.17 8.64
N PHE A 196 21.54 2.43 8.41
CA PHE A 196 22.29 2.84 7.23
C PHE A 196 23.53 3.60 7.65
N THR A 197 24.67 3.24 7.07
CA THR A 197 25.92 3.96 7.20
C THR A 197 26.39 4.31 5.79
N PRO A 198 26.59 5.61 5.47
CA PRO A 198 27.11 6.01 4.18
C PRO A 198 28.43 5.29 3.86
N PRO A 199 28.59 4.75 2.65
CA PRO A 199 29.86 4.17 2.22
C PRO A 199 30.99 5.21 2.25
N LYS A 200 32.24 4.76 2.36
CA LYS A 200 33.39 5.66 2.29
C LYS A 200 33.48 6.31 0.90
N GLY A 201 33.73 7.62 0.87
CA GLY A 201 33.93 8.36 -0.38
C GLY A 201 32.68 8.79 -1.10
N VAL A 202 31.48 8.64 -0.48
CA VAL A 202 30.24 9.20 -1.03
C VAL A 202 29.96 10.58 -0.45
N ASP A 203 29.36 11.45 -1.26
CA ASP A 203 28.91 12.76 -0.81
C ASP A 203 27.63 12.64 0.03
N VAL A 204 27.58 13.32 1.17
CA VAL A 204 26.41 13.33 2.07
C VAL A 204 25.81 14.72 2.11
N LEU A 205 24.62 14.86 1.54
CA LEU A 205 23.82 16.09 1.54
C LEU A 205 22.75 16.03 2.64
N SER A 206 22.47 17.18 3.26
CA SER A 206 21.39 17.33 4.25
C SER A 206 20.33 18.27 3.72
N ASN A 207 19.08 17.86 3.76
CA ASN A 207 17.90 18.68 3.42
C ASN A 207 17.18 19.09 4.71
#